data_4e50c1bdafb84b8f1aeecefc901b07a8
#
_entry.id   4e50c1bdafb84b8f1aeecefc901b07a8
#
_cell.length_a   1.000
_cell.length_b   1.000
_cell.length_c   1.000
_cell.angle_alpha   90.00
_cell.angle_beta   90.00
_cell.angle_gamma   90.00
#
_symmetry.space_group_name_H-M   'P 1'
#
loop_
_entity.id
_entity.type
_entity.pdbx_description
1 polymer ?
#
loop_
_entity_poly.entity_id
_entity_poly.type
_entity_poly.pdbx_seq_one_letter_code
_entity_poly.pdbx_strand_id
1 'polypeptide(L)'
;MTKIIKLLLLIYALVFSMSSLSNSYSAEYQSIVKNSGEDVPSLLKKALNQTILKVLGSKRDFNLNEKKIRELKTEKYIKEYQFIDFEGEEAIEVIINLRSLQKKLLDLNLGISFKKDPKISAWVICKSDFSSIHVLMKNQTCI
;
A
#
# COMPACT_ATOMS: atom_id res chain seq x y z
N MET A 1 -29.94 41.55 19.76
CA MET A 1 -28.53 41.25 19.49
C MET A 1 -28.11 39.80 19.83
N THR A 2 -28.54 39.21 20.94
CA THR A 2 -28.15 37.87 21.39
C THR A 2 -28.55 36.71 20.46
N LYS A 3 -29.68 36.79 19.76
CA LYS A 3 -30.13 35.73 18.82
C LYS A 3 -29.27 35.66 17.56
N ILE A 4 -28.81 36.79 17.03
CA ILE A 4 -27.97 36.87 15.83
C ILE A 4 -26.56 36.30 16.11
N ILE A 5 -26.00 36.60 17.29
CA ILE A 5 -24.69 36.08 17.71
C ILE A 5 -24.72 34.57 17.88
N LYS A 6 -25.81 34.02 18.45
CA LYS A 6 -25.99 32.57 18.57
C LYS A 6 -26.09 31.87 17.21
N LEU A 7 -26.79 32.48 16.25
CA LEU A 7 -26.92 31.96 14.89
C LEU A 7 -25.58 31.95 14.16
N LEU A 8 -24.79 33.04 14.29
CA LEU A 8 -23.42 33.12 13.70
C LEU A 8 -22.47 32.09 14.29
N LEU A 9 -22.50 31.87 15.61
CA LEU A 9 -21.69 30.84 16.26
C LEU A 9 -22.04 29.40 15.78
N LEU A 10 -23.34 29.16 15.54
CA LEU A 10 -23.83 27.85 15.07
C LEU A 10 -23.39 27.58 13.63
N ILE A 11 -23.43 28.60 12.76
CA ILE A 11 -22.92 28.52 11.39
C ILE A 11 -21.40 28.31 11.37
N TYR A 12 -20.65 29.00 12.24
CA TYR A 12 -19.20 28.86 12.34
C TYR A 12 -18.82 27.45 12.81
N ALA A 13 -19.53 26.88 13.79
CA ALA A 13 -19.31 25.50 14.25
C ALA A 13 -19.61 24.47 13.15
N LEU A 14 -20.66 24.70 12.33
CA LEU A 14 -20.98 23.81 11.20
C LEU A 14 -19.93 23.86 10.09
N VAL A 15 -19.40 25.03 9.76
CA VAL A 15 -18.34 25.17 8.74
C VAL A 15 -17.02 24.56 9.23
N PHE A 16 -16.72 24.69 10.52
CA PHE A 16 -15.50 24.11 11.09
C PHE A 16 -15.54 22.58 11.18
N SER A 17 -16.73 22.00 11.38
CA SER A 17 -16.87 20.53 11.41
C SER A 17 -16.78 19.87 10.02
N MET A 18 -17.02 20.61 8.93
CA MET A 18 -16.89 20.08 7.57
C MET A 18 -15.44 20.06 7.05
N SER A 19 -14.52 20.82 7.64
CA SER A 19 -13.11 20.88 7.20
C SER A 19 -12.25 19.69 7.66
N SER A 20 -12.75 18.84 8.53
CA SER A 20 -11.99 17.66 9.04
C SER A 20 -12.23 16.34 8.26
N LEU A 21 -13.01 16.36 7.19
CA LEU A 21 -13.35 15.14 6.44
C LEU A 21 -12.56 14.92 5.14
N SER A 22 -11.54 15.73 4.86
CA SER A 22 -10.64 15.43 3.75
C SER A 22 -9.49 14.54 4.21
N ASN A 23 -9.78 13.33 4.71
CA ASN A 23 -8.84 12.23 4.67
C ASN A 23 -8.66 11.86 3.19
N SER A 24 -7.80 12.62 2.52
CA SER A 24 -7.22 12.19 1.26
C SER A 24 -6.45 10.91 1.57
N TYR A 25 -7.06 9.75 1.36
CA TYR A 25 -6.36 8.49 1.25
C TYR A 25 -5.38 8.67 0.09
N SER A 26 -4.19 9.17 0.39
CA SER A 26 -3.10 9.09 -0.55
C SER A 26 -2.81 7.59 -0.64
N ALA A 27 -3.15 6.99 -1.77
CA ALA A 27 -2.82 5.60 -2.01
C ALA A 27 -1.30 5.54 -2.20
N GLU A 28 -0.58 5.49 -1.08
CA GLU A 28 0.86 5.33 -1.00
C GLU A 28 1.17 3.85 -0.81
N TYR A 29 2.21 3.41 -1.46
CA TYR A 29 2.71 2.07 -1.32
C TYR A 29 4.16 2.10 -0.87
N GLN A 30 4.45 1.38 0.20
CA GLN A 30 5.78 1.23 0.77
C GLN A 30 6.45 -0.02 0.20
N SER A 31 7.63 0.13 -0.37
CA SER A 31 8.45 -0.96 -0.89
C SER A 31 9.81 -0.93 -0.22
N ILE A 32 10.27 -2.07 0.28
CA ILE A 32 11.60 -2.23 0.88
C ILE A 32 12.43 -3.10 -0.05
N VAL A 33 13.64 -2.63 -0.37
CA VAL A 33 14.60 -3.33 -1.22
C VAL A 33 15.94 -3.41 -0.49
N LYS A 34 16.47 -4.61 -0.29
CA LYS A 34 17.80 -4.81 0.31
C LYS A 34 18.88 -4.23 -0.60
N ASN A 35 19.85 -3.53 0.00
CA ASN A 35 20.97 -2.96 -0.73
C ASN A 35 22.06 -4.01 -0.90
N SER A 36 22.28 -4.46 -2.14
CA SER A 36 23.34 -5.41 -2.50
C SER A 36 24.58 -4.70 -3.07
N GLY A 37 24.82 -3.44 -2.66
CA GLY A 37 25.93 -2.62 -3.18
C GLY A 37 25.61 -1.95 -4.52
N GLU A 38 24.32 -1.78 -4.82
CA GLU A 38 23.87 -1.12 -6.04
C GLU A 38 23.70 0.39 -5.84
N ASP A 39 23.72 1.13 -6.95
CA ASP A 39 23.45 2.56 -6.93
C ASP A 39 21.97 2.88 -6.64
N VAL A 40 21.71 4.03 -6.03
CA VAL A 40 20.36 4.46 -5.63
C VAL A 40 19.35 4.40 -6.79
N PRO A 41 19.64 4.90 -8.01
CA PRO A 41 18.71 4.79 -9.13
C PRO A 41 18.28 3.35 -9.44
N SER A 42 19.20 2.39 -9.36
CA SER A 42 18.90 0.97 -9.57
C SER A 42 17.99 0.41 -8.48
N LEU A 43 18.25 0.74 -7.22
CA LEU A 43 17.41 0.34 -6.09
C LEU A 43 15.99 0.92 -6.19
N LEU A 44 15.86 2.19 -6.56
CA LEU A 44 14.57 2.85 -6.78
C LEU A 44 13.79 2.19 -7.92
N LYS A 45 14.48 1.82 -9.00
CA LYS A 45 13.88 1.10 -10.12
C LYS A 45 13.42 -0.30 -9.72
N LYS A 46 14.19 -1.01 -8.90
CA LYS A 46 13.78 -2.31 -8.33
C LYS A 46 12.52 -2.16 -7.49
N ALA A 47 12.46 -1.16 -6.60
CA ALA A 47 11.30 -0.89 -5.77
C ALA A 47 10.05 -0.61 -6.62
N LEU A 48 10.18 0.21 -7.68
CA LEU A 48 9.10 0.48 -8.61
C LEU A 48 8.63 -0.80 -9.33
N ASN A 49 9.56 -1.61 -9.83
CA ASN A 49 9.25 -2.86 -10.53
C ASN A 49 8.53 -3.87 -9.61
N GLN A 50 8.96 -3.99 -8.36
CA GLN A 50 8.27 -4.83 -7.36
C GLN A 50 6.85 -4.34 -7.10
N THR A 51 6.66 -3.02 -7.02
CA THR A 51 5.33 -2.42 -6.85
C THR A 51 4.45 -2.67 -8.07
N ILE A 52 4.97 -2.47 -9.28
CA ILE A 52 4.24 -2.74 -10.52
C ILE A 52 3.82 -4.21 -10.59
N LEU A 53 4.72 -5.13 -10.26
CA LEU A 53 4.42 -6.56 -10.23
C LEU A 53 3.26 -6.89 -9.27
N LYS A 54 3.24 -6.27 -8.09
CA LYS A 54 2.12 -6.42 -7.14
C LYS A 54 0.82 -5.81 -7.65
N VAL A 55 0.90 -4.65 -8.30
CA VAL A 55 -0.28 -3.97 -8.88
C VAL A 55 -0.87 -4.77 -10.05
N LEU A 56 -0.05 -5.34 -10.90
CA LEU A 56 -0.49 -6.21 -12.01
C LEU A 56 -0.98 -7.57 -11.50
N GLY A 57 -0.47 -8.04 -10.35
CA GLY A 57 -0.84 -9.32 -9.74
C GLY A 57 -0.40 -10.55 -10.55
N SER A 58 0.31 -10.36 -11.66
CA SER A 58 0.75 -11.41 -12.57
C SER A 58 2.16 -11.14 -13.09
N LYS A 59 3.07 -12.09 -12.84
CA LYS A 59 4.43 -12.06 -13.38
C LYS A 59 4.44 -12.19 -14.91
N ARG A 60 3.47 -12.91 -15.47
CA ARG A 60 3.30 -13.04 -16.92
C ARG A 60 2.98 -11.70 -17.56
N ASP A 61 2.03 -10.95 -17.00
CA ASP A 61 1.63 -9.65 -17.56
C ASP A 61 2.75 -8.62 -17.43
N PHE A 62 3.53 -8.67 -16.34
CA PHE A 62 4.73 -7.88 -16.18
C PHE A 62 5.73 -8.15 -17.30
N ASN A 63 6.08 -9.43 -17.54
CA ASN A 63 7.06 -9.82 -18.56
C ASN A 63 6.59 -9.47 -19.99
N LEU A 64 5.31 -9.68 -20.30
CA LEU A 64 4.74 -9.32 -21.61
C LEU A 64 4.81 -7.82 -21.90
N ASN A 65 4.83 -6.99 -20.88
CA ASN A 65 4.83 -5.54 -21.01
C ASN A 65 6.15 -4.90 -20.51
N GLU A 66 7.19 -5.69 -20.36
CA GLU A 66 8.48 -5.25 -19.79
C GLU A 66 9.03 -4.02 -20.50
N LYS A 67 8.97 -3.97 -21.85
CA LYS A 67 9.44 -2.81 -22.63
C LYS A 67 8.73 -1.52 -22.22
N LYS A 68 7.40 -1.54 -22.13
CA LYS A 68 6.60 -0.37 -21.71
C LYS A 68 6.90 0.04 -20.27
N ILE A 69 7.12 -0.95 -19.39
CA ILE A 69 7.44 -0.73 -17.98
C ILE A 69 8.83 -0.13 -17.82
N ARG A 70 9.82 -0.57 -18.61
CA ARG A 70 11.19 -0.04 -18.58
C ARG A 70 11.27 1.43 -19.02
N GLU A 71 10.35 1.89 -19.86
CA GLU A 71 10.26 3.28 -20.33
C GLU A 71 9.66 4.23 -19.27
N LEU A 72 9.13 3.71 -18.17
CA LEU A 72 8.61 4.54 -17.09
C LEU A 72 9.74 5.28 -16.38
N LYS A 73 9.58 6.60 -16.26
CA LYS A 73 10.51 7.46 -15.51
C LYS A 73 10.25 7.25 -14.02
N THR A 74 11.15 6.56 -13.33
CA THR A 74 11.05 6.14 -11.94
C THR A 74 10.74 7.31 -11.00
N GLU A 75 11.39 8.44 -11.21
CA GLU A 75 11.31 9.62 -10.35
C GLU A 75 9.90 10.23 -10.28
N LYS A 76 9.07 9.99 -11.30
CA LYS A 76 7.69 10.50 -11.33
C LYS A 76 6.74 9.82 -10.34
N TYR A 77 7.10 8.64 -9.89
CA TYR A 77 6.24 7.80 -9.05
C TYR A 77 6.76 7.68 -7.63
N ILE A 78 8.02 8.04 -7.39
CA ILE A 78 8.62 8.04 -6.06
C ILE A 78 8.29 9.37 -5.39
N LYS A 79 7.77 9.29 -4.18
CA LYS A 79 7.48 10.43 -3.33
C LYS A 79 8.69 10.76 -2.45
N GLU A 80 9.22 9.75 -1.81
CA GLU A 80 10.39 9.84 -0.92
C GLU A 80 11.05 8.47 -0.78
N TYR A 81 12.28 8.46 -0.31
CA TYR A 81 13.00 7.25 0.06
C TYR A 81 13.95 7.52 1.22
N GLN A 82 14.28 6.47 1.97
CA GLN A 82 15.25 6.52 3.06
C GLN A 82 16.02 5.21 3.17
N PHE A 83 17.24 5.28 3.66
CA PHE A 83 18.01 4.10 4.02
C PHE A 83 17.58 3.64 5.41
N ILE A 84 17.40 2.34 5.57
CA ILE A 84 16.98 1.70 6.81
C ILE A 84 17.83 0.46 7.06
N ASP A 85 17.90 0.01 8.31
CA ASP A 85 18.31 -1.34 8.65
C ASP A 85 17.09 -2.26 8.60
N PHE A 86 17.14 -3.27 7.77
CA PHE A 86 16.06 -4.24 7.63
C PHE A 86 16.63 -5.65 7.82
N GLU A 87 16.27 -6.29 8.92
CA GLU A 87 16.77 -7.62 9.29
C GLU A 87 18.30 -7.71 9.44
N GLY A 88 18.96 -6.63 9.89
CA GLY A 88 20.40 -6.56 10.05
C GLY A 88 21.18 -6.31 8.75
N GLU A 89 20.50 -5.94 7.68
CA GLU A 89 21.09 -5.57 6.40
C GLU A 89 20.65 -4.16 5.98
N GLU A 90 21.53 -3.45 5.30
CA GLU A 90 21.18 -2.15 4.72
C GLU A 90 20.11 -2.34 3.65
N ALA A 91 19.05 -1.54 3.71
CA ALA A 91 17.96 -1.54 2.76
C ALA A 91 17.51 -0.13 2.43
N ILE A 92 16.81 0.04 1.33
CA ILE A 92 16.13 1.28 0.96
C ILE A 92 14.62 1.07 1.09
N GLU A 93 13.98 1.93 1.85
CA GLU A 93 12.54 2.06 1.92
C GLU A 93 12.09 3.15 0.97
N VAL A 94 11.13 2.85 0.12
CA VAL A 94 10.66 3.75 -0.94
C VAL A 94 9.16 3.92 -0.84
N ILE A 95 8.71 5.16 -0.72
CA ILE A 95 7.28 5.52 -0.75
C ILE A 95 6.89 5.88 -2.19
N ILE A 96 5.96 5.12 -2.73
CA ILE A 96 5.51 5.23 -4.12
C ILE A 96 4.10 5.80 -4.18
N ASN A 97 3.89 6.78 -5.04
CA ASN A 97 2.56 7.33 -5.35
C ASN A 97 1.78 6.33 -6.20
N LEU A 98 1.03 5.46 -5.52
CA LEU A 98 0.29 4.37 -6.16
C LEU A 98 -0.77 4.89 -7.15
N ARG A 99 -1.46 6.00 -6.83
CA ARG A 99 -2.50 6.57 -7.69
C ARG A 99 -1.93 7.01 -9.05
N SER A 100 -0.80 7.72 -9.03
CA SER A 100 -0.13 8.17 -10.26
C SER A 100 0.38 7.01 -11.08
N LEU A 101 0.93 5.99 -10.42
CA LEU A 101 1.41 4.77 -11.05
C LEU A 101 0.26 4.01 -11.71
N GLN A 102 -0.84 3.79 -11.00
CA GLN A 102 -2.02 3.07 -11.50
C GLN A 102 -2.63 3.76 -12.72
N LYS A 103 -2.81 5.08 -12.64
CA LYS A 103 -3.31 5.86 -13.79
C LYS A 103 -2.44 5.60 -15.01
N LYS A 104 -1.11 5.63 -14.86
CA LYS A 104 -0.19 5.41 -15.97
C LYS A 104 -0.24 3.98 -16.50
N LEU A 105 -0.37 2.97 -15.63
CA LEU A 105 -0.50 1.59 -16.06
C LEU A 105 -1.81 1.38 -16.85
N LEU A 106 -2.91 1.99 -16.44
CA LEU A 106 -4.17 1.98 -17.18
C LEU A 106 -4.04 2.66 -18.55
N ASP A 107 -3.37 3.83 -18.64
CA ASP A 107 -3.09 4.52 -19.88
C ASP A 107 -2.27 3.66 -20.87
N LEU A 108 -1.47 2.73 -20.34
CA LEU A 108 -0.71 1.76 -21.14
C LEU A 108 -1.52 0.50 -21.48
N ASN A 109 -2.83 0.47 -21.17
CA ASN A 109 -3.73 -0.68 -21.29
C ASN A 109 -3.23 -1.92 -20.54
N LEU A 110 -2.61 -1.73 -19.35
CA LEU A 110 -2.21 -2.82 -18.47
C LEU A 110 -3.33 -3.10 -17.48
N GLY A 111 -3.77 -4.34 -17.43
CA GLY A 111 -4.80 -4.77 -16.47
C GLY A 111 -4.28 -4.64 -15.05
N ILE A 112 -4.96 -3.86 -14.22
CA ILE A 112 -4.63 -3.71 -12.82
C ILE A 112 -5.44 -4.74 -12.03
N SER A 113 -4.75 -5.67 -11.42
CA SER A 113 -5.35 -6.63 -10.49
C SER A 113 -5.08 -6.18 -9.07
N PHE A 114 -6.04 -5.47 -8.47
CA PHE A 114 -6.02 -5.29 -7.03
C PHE A 114 -6.38 -6.60 -6.35
N LYS A 115 -5.45 -7.52 -6.27
CA LYS A 115 -5.47 -8.41 -5.13
C LYS A 115 -5.07 -7.55 -3.93
N LYS A 116 -6.03 -6.91 -3.25
CA LYS A 116 -5.89 -6.75 -1.80
C LYS A 116 -5.40 -8.09 -1.34
N ASP A 117 -4.20 -8.14 -0.71
CA ASP A 117 -3.82 -9.35 0.02
C ASP A 117 -5.05 -9.71 0.86
N PRO A 118 -5.80 -10.75 0.53
CA PRO A 118 -6.92 -11.09 1.35
C PRO A 118 -6.29 -11.38 2.71
N LYS A 119 -6.58 -10.55 3.70
CA LYS A 119 -6.33 -10.93 5.08
C LYS A 119 -7.28 -12.09 5.32
N ILE A 120 -6.85 -13.28 4.92
CA ILE A 120 -7.58 -14.52 5.17
C ILE A 120 -7.38 -14.75 6.68
N SER A 121 -8.36 -14.33 7.46
CA SER A 121 -8.49 -14.79 8.83
C SER A 121 -9.04 -16.20 8.76
N ALA A 122 -8.15 -17.19 8.68
CA ALA A 122 -8.54 -18.59 8.76
C ALA A 122 -8.75 -18.90 10.25
N TRP A 123 -9.99 -19.19 10.62
CA TRP A 123 -10.35 -19.71 11.93
C TRP A 123 -10.26 -21.24 11.85
N VAL A 124 -9.23 -21.83 12.43
CA VAL A 124 -9.13 -23.29 12.56
C VAL A 124 -9.81 -23.68 13.86
N ILE A 125 -10.94 -24.35 13.74
CA ILE A 125 -11.67 -24.90 14.88
C ILE A 125 -11.25 -26.35 15.04
N CYS A 126 -10.48 -26.66 16.08
CA CYS A 126 -10.16 -28.04 16.44
C CYS A 126 -11.22 -28.53 17.43
N LYS A 127 -11.95 -29.57 17.05
CA LYS A 127 -12.89 -30.26 17.91
C LYS A 127 -12.16 -31.45 18.54
N SER A 128 -11.65 -31.26 19.74
CA SER A 128 -11.24 -32.37 20.56
C SER A 128 -12.46 -32.88 21.36
N ASP A 129 -12.65 -34.18 21.35
CA ASP A 129 -13.80 -34.90 21.91
C ASP A 129 -14.66 -34.17 22.96
N PHE A 130 -15.91 -34.01 22.55
CA PHE A 130 -17.17 -33.83 23.31
C PHE A 130 -17.39 -32.63 24.25
N SER A 131 -16.47 -31.77 24.59
CA SER A 131 -16.81 -30.70 25.56
C SER A 131 -16.22 -29.31 25.36
N SER A 132 -15.28 -29.06 24.44
CA SER A 132 -14.74 -27.70 24.26
C SER A 132 -14.33 -27.40 22.79
N ILE A 133 -14.78 -26.26 22.31
CA ILE A 133 -14.33 -25.70 21.04
C ILE A 133 -13.18 -24.75 21.35
N HIS A 134 -11.96 -25.06 20.89
CA HIS A 134 -10.82 -24.18 21.00
C HIS A 134 -10.56 -23.47 19.66
N VAL A 135 -10.47 -22.15 19.73
CA VAL A 135 -10.05 -21.33 18.59
C VAL A 135 -8.53 -21.19 18.68
N LEU A 136 -7.80 -21.73 17.71
CA LEU A 136 -6.35 -21.59 17.66
C LEU A 136 -5.96 -20.22 17.09
N MET A 137 -5.19 -19.47 17.85
CA MET A 137 -4.48 -18.30 17.34
C MET A 137 -3.18 -18.74 16.68
N LYS A 138 -2.66 -17.88 15.80
CA LYS A 138 -1.41 -18.06 15.05
C LYS A 138 -0.31 -18.62 15.98
N ASN A 139 0.20 -19.83 15.69
CA ASN A 139 1.25 -20.58 16.37
C ASN A 139 0.81 -21.64 17.39
N GLN A 140 -0.43 -22.10 17.40
CA GLN A 140 -0.82 -23.26 18.17
C GLN A 140 -1.07 -24.46 17.25
N THR A 141 -0.56 -25.63 17.59
CA THR A 141 -0.83 -26.90 16.92
C THR A 141 -1.96 -27.63 17.62
N CYS A 142 -2.86 -28.22 16.83
CA CYS A 142 -3.84 -29.17 17.38
C CYS A 142 -3.09 -30.43 17.87
N ILE A 143 -3.21 -30.76 19.14
CA ILE A 143 -2.75 -32.02 19.74
C ILE A 143 -3.95 -32.96 19.85
#